data_cb73bd82f9e8d27b1161bac02fb72ded
#
_entry.id   cb73bd82f9e8d27b1161bac02fb72ded
#
_cell.length_a   1.000
_cell.length_b   1.000
_cell.length_c   1.000
_cell.angle_alpha   90.00
_cell.angle_beta   90.00
_cell.angle_gamma   90.00
#
_symmetry.space_group_name_H-M   'P 1'
#
loop_
_entity.id
_entity.type
_entity.pdbx_description
1 polymer ?
#
loop_
_entity_poly.entity_id
_entity_poly.type
_entity_poly.pdbx_seq_one_letter_code
_entity_poly.pdbx_strand_id
1 'polypeptide(L)'
;MKQLLIKAGYKTDYSVPTALLKNFEKLPEKVGLISTIQFSDFLKEIKKKLEKTGKNVFLNGTGMILGCNAASALAVESKVQAFLYIGSGKFHLIQMALSLTEQKKIFTYNPLTEEFSEISWNEVEKFKMRKKAFKVRFLSADHIGLLVSTKWGQLHLDQALKFKEKSEKKNKKVYVFLFDEFQEEQMENWPEIKSWVNTACPGIGLDSSVAWIGDVI
;
A
#
# COMPACT_ATOMS: atom_id res chain seq x y z
N MET A 1 12.32 17.49 19.54
CA MET A 1 13.36 17.21 18.53
C MET A 1 12.92 17.83 17.22
N LYS A 2 13.75 18.65 16.56
CA LYS A 2 13.44 19.23 15.24
C LYS A 2 13.69 18.17 14.17
N GLN A 3 12.75 17.94 13.25
CA GLN A 3 12.86 16.97 12.18
C GLN A 3 12.82 17.66 10.83
N LEU A 4 13.63 17.17 9.90
CA LEU A 4 13.68 17.62 8.52
C LEU A 4 13.21 16.48 7.63
N LEU A 5 12.12 16.70 6.90
CA LEU A 5 11.62 15.76 5.88
C LEU A 5 12.20 16.15 4.53
N ILE A 6 12.97 15.24 3.95
CA ILE A 6 13.55 15.43 2.62
C ILE A 6 12.86 14.48 1.65
N LYS A 7 12.34 15.03 0.53
CA LYS A 7 11.75 14.23 -0.54
C LYS A 7 12.84 13.36 -1.18
N ALA A 8 12.73 12.05 -1.03
CA ALA A 8 13.60 11.09 -1.69
C ALA A 8 13.05 10.79 -3.09
N GLY A 9 13.46 11.59 -4.08
CA GLY A 9 13.18 11.33 -5.50
C GLY A 9 14.30 10.52 -6.13
N TYR A 10 13.96 9.62 -7.04
CA TYR A 10 14.95 8.97 -7.88
C TYR A 10 15.36 9.96 -9.00
N LYS A 11 16.63 10.34 -9.04
CA LYS A 11 17.17 11.15 -10.14
C LYS A 11 17.35 10.26 -11.36
N THR A 12 16.34 10.20 -12.20
CA THR A 12 16.49 9.65 -13.55
C THR A 12 16.53 10.80 -14.55
N ASP A 13 17.20 10.57 -15.67
CA ASP A 13 16.97 11.37 -16.86
C ASP A 13 15.49 11.17 -17.22
N TYR A 14 14.66 12.22 -17.06
CA TYR A 14 13.19 12.14 -17.17
C TYR A 14 12.68 11.91 -18.62
N SER A 15 13.52 11.38 -19.51
CA SER A 15 13.08 10.91 -20.81
C SER A 15 12.23 9.64 -20.64
N VAL A 16 11.02 9.63 -21.21
CA VAL A 16 10.16 8.44 -21.14
C VAL A 16 10.83 7.30 -21.92
N PRO A 17 11.18 6.17 -21.28
CA PRO A 17 11.89 5.09 -21.93
C PRO A 17 11.14 4.52 -23.13
N THR A 18 11.87 4.14 -24.16
CA THR A 18 11.30 3.53 -25.37
C THR A 18 10.51 2.25 -25.04
N ALA A 19 10.94 1.50 -24.02
CA ALA A 19 10.23 0.33 -23.52
C ALA A 19 8.82 0.67 -23.04
N LEU A 20 8.62 1.81 -22.35
CA LEU A 20 7.30 2.25 -21.92
C LEU A 20 6.48 2.80 -23.11
N LEU A 21 7.08 3.58 -24.00
CA LEU A 21 6.38 4.16 -25.17
C LEU A 21 5.76 3.08 -26.05
N LYS A 22 6.45 1.99 -26.32
CA LYS A 22 5.96 0.83 -27.10
C LYS A 22 4.73 0.18 -26.50
N ASN A 23 4.49 0.35 -25.20
CA ASN A 23 3.36 -0.25 -24.49
C ASN A 23 2.15 0.71 -24.35
N PHE A 24 2.25 1.95 -24.83
CA PHE A 24 1.15 2.90 -24.74
C PHE A 24 -0.10 2.44 -25.53
N GLU A 25 0.08 1.69 -26.60
CA GLU A 25 -1.01 1.13 -27.40
C GLU A 25 -1.90 0.13 -26.60
N LYS A 26 -1.30 -0.57 -25.63
CA LYS A 26 -2.02 -1.52 -24.76
C LYS A 26 -2.95 -0.82 -23.75
N LEU A 27 -2.73 0.48 -23.50
CA LEU A 27 -3.53 1.24 -22.55
C LEU A 27 -4.85 1.68 -23.20
N PRO A 28 -5.97 1.68 -22.45
CA PRO A 28 -7.25 2.19 -22.97
C PRO A 28 -7.22 3.71 -23.19
N GLU A 29 -8.32 4.26 -23.68
CA GLU A 29 -8.45 5.70 -23.94
C GLU A 29 -8.30 6.55 -22.68
N LYS A 30 -8.91 6.13 -21.54
CA LYS A 30 -8.94 6.89 -20.28
C LYS A 30 -8.06 6.23 -19.24
N VAL A 31 -6.92 6.84 -18.92
CA VAL A 31 -5.87 6.28 -18.06
C VAL A 31 -5.62 7.15 -16.84
N GLY A 32 -5.67 6.56 -15.65
CA GLY A 32 -5.21 7.16 -14.40
C GLY A 32 -3.72 6.91 -14.18
N LEU A 33 -2.95 7.97 -13.91
CA LEU A 33 -1.53 7.82 -13.58
C LEU A 33 -1.31 7.85 -12.07
N ILE A 34 -0.56 6.87 -11.58
CA ILE A 34 -0.20 6.73 -10.18
C ILE A 34 1.25 6.26 -10.03
N SER A 35 1.88 6.62 -8.92
CA SER A 35 3.24 6.17 -8.60
C SER A 35 3.53 6.19 -7.09
N THR A 36 4.69 5.66 -6.72
CA THR A 36 5.31 5.98 -5.42
C THR A 36 6.04 7.31 -5.48
N ILE A 37 6.40 7.87 -4.31
CA ILE A 37 7.06 9.18 -4.21
C ILE A 37 8.35 9.27 -5.03
N GLN A 38 9.09 8.15 -5.13
CA GLN A 38 10.37 8.08 -5.85
C GLN A 38 10.24 8.44 -7.32
N PHE A 39 9.10 8.12 -7.94
CA PHE A 39 8.87 8.30 -9.38
C PHE A 39 7.77 9.34 -9.70
N SER A 40 7.27 10.05 -8.69
CA SER A 40 6.14 10.99 -8.88
C SER A 40 6.44 12.12 -9.86
N ASP A 41 7.69 12.60 -9.92
CA ASP A 41 8.08 13.67 -10.86
C ASP A 41 8.06 13.20 -12.32
N PHE A 42 8.29 11.91 -12.55
CA PHE A 42 8.26 11.28 -13.86
C PHE A 42 6.85 11.23 -14.48
N LEU A 43 5.80 11.21 -13.65
CA LEU A 43 4.41 11.14 -14.13
C LEU A 43 4.03 12.31 -15.04
N LYS A 44 4.59 13.50 -14.84
CA LYS A 44 4.29 14.68 -15.66
C LYS A 44 4.74 14.49 -17.13
N GLU A 45 5.92 13.91 -17.32
CA GLU A 45 6.44 13.62 -18.67
C GLU A 45 5.69 12.47 -19.34
N ILE A 46 5.37 11.42 -18.58
CA ILE A 46 4.53 10.31 -19.06
C ILE A 46 3.16 10.84 -19.49
N LYS A 47 2.53 11.69 -18.68
CA LYS A 47 1.26 12.33 -19.02
C LYS A 47 1.33 13.03 -20.37
N LYS A 48 2.29 13.94 -20.54
CA LYS A 48 2.48 14.69 -21.81
C LYS A 48 2.65 13.75 -23.01
N LYS A 49 3.40 12.67 -22.86
CA LYS A 49 3.64 11.72 -23.96
C LYS A 49 2.39 10.90 -24.29
N LEU A 50 1.65 10.45 -23.27
CA LEU A 50 0.39 9.73 -23.46
C LEU A 50 -0.67 10.61 -24.13
N GLU A 51 -0.83 11.86 -23.70
CA GLU A 51 -1.77 12.80 -24.29
C GLU A 51 -1.47 13.07 -25.78
N LYS A 52 -0.17 13.08 -26.18
CA LYS A 52 0.24 13.17 -27.59
C LYS A 52 -0.18 11.95 -28.43
N THR A 53 -0.48 10.81 -27.82
CA THR A 53 -1.04 9.62 -28.52
C THR A 53 -2.57 9.61 -28.53
N GLY A 54 -3.23 10.72 -28.16
CA GLY A 54 -4.69 10.86 -28.17
C GLY A 54 -5.39 10.26 -26.94
N LYS A 55 -4.67 9.90 -25.89
CA LYS A 55 -5.26 9.34 -24.67
C LYS A 55 -5.66 10.44 -23.69
N ASN A 56 -6.76 10.24 -22.97
CA ASN A 56 -7.22 11.08 -21.88
C ASN A 56 -6.57 10.65 -20.56
N VAL A 57 -5.66 11.48 -20.02
CA VAL A 57 -4.83 11.11 -18.88
C VAL A 57 -5.22 11.87 -17.63
N PHE A 58 -5.60 11.14 -16.59
CA PHE A 58 -6.04 11.65 -15.30
C PHE A 58 -4.94 11.50 -14.25
N LEU A 59 -4.57 12.61 -13.64
CA LEU A 59 -3.55 12.69 -12.60
C LEU A 59 -4.08 13.59 -11.48
N ASN A 60 -4.30 13.06 -10.29
CA ASN A 60 -4.69 13.85 -9.12
C ASN A 60 -3.45 14.22 -8.29
N GLY A 61 -3.21 15.52 -8.14
CA GLY A 61 -2.05 16.05 -7.44
C GLY A 61 -0.74 15.51 -8.03
N THR A 62 0.06 14.86 -7.19
CA THR A 62 1.33 14.22 -7.61
C THR A 62 1.15 12.79 -8.14
N GLY A 63 -0.07 12.25 -8.09
CA GLY A 63 -0.34 10.84 -8.40
C GLY A 63 0.22 9.84 -7.39
N MET A 64 0.72 10.33 -6.27
CA MET A 64 1.37 9.48 -5.26
C MET A 64 0.35 8.60 -4.54
N ILE A 65 0.70 7.33 -4.39
CA ILE A 65 0.00 6.36 -3.54
C ILE A 65 0.97 5.77 -2.50
N LEU A 66 0.39 5.35 -1.38
CA LEU A 66 1.06 4.60 -0.32
C LEU A 66 0.22 3.35 -0.01
N GLY A 67 0.81 2.37 0.66
CA GLY A 67 0.07 1.18 1.09
C GLY A 67 -1.07 1.48 2.09
N CYS A 68 -0.99 2.62 2.77
CA CYS A 68 -2.03 3.11 3.70
C CYS A 68 -2.87 4.25 3.10
N ASN A 69 -2.58 4.74 1.90
CA ASN A 69 -3.28 5.87 1.30
C ASN A 69 -3.35 5.75 -0.23
N ALA A 70 -4.55 5.48 -0.74
CA ALA A 70 -4.87 5.40 -2.16
C ALA A 70 -5.64 6.64 -2.68
N ALA A 71 -5.68 7.75 -1.94
CA ALA A 71 -6.52 8.90 -2.24
C ALA A 71 -6.33 9.46 -3.67
N SER A 72 -5.08 9.47 -4.18
CA SER A 72 -4.80 9.93 -5.55
C SER A 72 -5.45 9.06 -6.63
N ALA A 73 -5.54 7.75 -6.41
CA ALA A 73 -6.22 6.83 -7.33
C ALA A 73 -7.74 6.95 -7.22
N LEU A 74 -8.28 6.94 -5.99
CA LEU A 74 -9.71 7.05 -5.73
C LEU A 74 -10.33 8.33 -6.29
N ALA A 75 -9.60 9.45 -6.23
CA ALA A 75 -10.07 10.75 -6.75
C ALA A 75 -10.33 10.75 -8.26
N VAL A 76 -9.76 9.82 -9.02
CA VAL A 76 -9.93 9.72 -10.48
C VAL A 76 -10.58 8.40 -10.91
N GLU A 77 -10.88 7.49 -10.00
CA GLU A 77 -11.37 6.14 -10.28
C GLU A 77 -12.58 6.12 -11.24
N SER A 78 -13.57 6.96 -10.99
CA SER A 78 -14.78 7.03 -11.82
C SER A 78 -14.56 7.56 -13.23
N LYS A 79 -13.43 8.22 -13.47
CA LYS A 79 -13.09 8.87 -14.75
C LYS A 79 -12.23 8.00 -15.67
N VAL A 80 -11.66 6.91 -15.13
CA VAL A 80 -10.66 6.10 -15.83
C VAL A 80 -11.14 4.69 -16.12
N GLN A 81 -10.63 4.10 -17.20
CA GLN A 81 -10.86 2.71 -17.59
C GLN A 81 -9.78 1.79 -17.01
N ALA A 82 -8.56 2.33 -16.83
CA ALA A 82 -7.43 1.61 -16.26
C ALA A 82 -6.49 2.56 -15.53
N PHE A 83 -5.64 2.00 -14.70
CA PHE A 83 -4.51 2.72 -14.11
C PHE A 83 -3.19 2.29 -14.75
N LEU A 84 -2.25 3.24 -14.87
CA LEU A 84 -0.84 2.96 -15.12
C LEU A 84 -0.04 3.35 -13.88
N TYR A 85 0.51 2.36 -13.22
CA TYR A 85 1.37 2.52 -12.06
C TYR A 85 2.84 2.56 -12.48
N ILE A 86 3.54 3.59 -12.02
CA ILE A 86 4.99 3.75 -12.24
C ILE A 86 5.69 3.56 -10.90
N GLY A 87 6.46 2.48 -10.78
CA GLY A 87 7.15 2.18 -9.52
C GLY A 87 7.70 0.77 -9.46
N SER A 88 8.48 0.51 -8.41
CA SER A 88 8.99 -0.81 -8.08
C SER A 88 8.12 -1.48 -7.01
N GLY A 89 8.05 -2.82 -7.07
CA GLY A 89 7.31 -3.61 -6.10
C GLY A 89 5.78 -3.54 -6.23
N LYS A 90 5.10 -4.54 -5.69
CA LYS A 90 3.64 -4.74 -5.84
C LYS A 90 2.83 -4.29 -4.63
N PHE A 91 3.47 -4.01 -3.48
CA PHE A 91 2.76 -3.75 -2.24
C PHE A 91 1.78 -2.57 -2.30
N HIS A 92 2.28 -1.38 -2.64
CA HIS A 92 1.45 -0.18 -2.71
C HIS A 92 0.33 -0.34 -3.73
N LEU A 93 0.62 -1.03 -4.81
CA LEU A 93 -0.30 -1.33 -5.89
C LEU A 93 -1.43 -2.25 -5.47
N ILE A 94 -1.12 -3.35 -4.77
CA ILE A 94 -2.13 -4.29 -4.26
C ILE A 94 -3.03 -3.61 -3.23
N GLN A 95 -2.47 -2.82 -2.32
CA GLN A 95 -3.25 -2.07 -1.32
C GLN A 95 -4.17 -1.04 -1.98
N MET A 96 -3.69 -0.35 -3.01
CA MET A 96 -4.50 0.54 -3.83
C MET A 96 -5.62 -0.23 -4.54
N ALA A 97 -5.31 -1.36 -5.19
CA ALA A 97 -6.30 -2.19 -5.88
C ALA A 97 -7.41 -2.67 -4.94
N LEU A 98 -7.07 -3.03 -3.68
CA LEU A 98 -8.04 -3.40 -2.65
C LEU A 98 -8.91 -2.24 -2.18
N SER A 99 -8.48 -0.99 -2.40
CA SER A 99 -9.22 0.21 -2.02
C SER A 99 -10.18 0.69 -3.10
N LEU A 100 -10.03 0.20 -4.35
CA LEU A 100 -10.92 0.56 -5.46
C LEU A 100 -12.33 0.03 -5.22
N THR A 101 -13.34 0.77 -5.65
CA THR A 101 -14.75 0.37 -5.60
C THR A 101 -15.10 -0.64 -6.68
N GLU A 102 -14.39 -0.58 -7.81
CA GLU A 102 -14.56 -1.48 -8.96
C GLU A 102 -13.24 -2.10 -9.38
N GLN A 103 -13.31 -3.32 -9.93
CA GLN A 103 -12.15 -3.95 -10.54
C GLN A 103 -11.78 -3.24 -11.84
N LYS A 104 -10.62 -2.60 -11.86
CA LYS A 104 -10.07 -1.95 -13.06
C LYS A 104 -8.79 -2.62 -13.50
N LYS A 105 -8.49 -2.59 -14.80
CA LYS A 105 -7.16 -2.99 -15.27
C LYS A 105 -6.08 -2.09 -14.68
N ILE A 106 -5.01 -2.68 -14.21
CA ILE A 106 -3.88 -1.95 -13.63
C ILE A 106 -2.62 -2.42 -14.33
N PHE A 107 -2.10 -1.56 -15.19
CA PHE A 107 -0.81 -1.74 -15.84
C PHE A 107 0.30 -1.23 -14.94
N THR A 108 1.44 -1.87 -14.99
CA THR A 108 2.62 -1.51 -14.20
C THR A 108 3.81 -1.28 -15.11
N TYR A 109 4.61 -0.31 -14.77
CA TYR A 109 5.92 -0.12 -15.35
C TYR A 109 6.94 0.12 -14.24
N ASN A 110 7.97 -0.73 -14.21
CA ASN A 110 9.08 -0.57 -13.29
C ASN A 110 10.24 0.16 -14.00
N PRO A 111 10.55 1.41 -13.63
CA PRO A 111 11.62 2.18 -14.29
C PRO A 111 13.03 1.61 -14.07
N LEU A 112 13.22 0.74 -13.07
CA LEU A 112 14.53 0.15 -12.76
C LEU A 112 14.84 -1.08 -13.61
N THR A 113 13.81 -1.85 -13.99
CA THR A 113 13.95 -3.09 -14.81
C THR A 113 13.38 -2.92 -16.21
N GLU A 114 12.76 -1.77 -16.50
CA GLU A 114 12.05 -1.48 -17.75
C GLU A 114 10.92 -2.48 -18.08
N GLU A 115 10.46 -3.23 -17.09
CA GLU A 115 9.42 -4.21 -17.24
C GLU A 115 8.04 -3.56 -17.24
N PHE A 116 7.24 -3.89 -18.26
CA PHE A 116 5.82 -3.53 -18.36
C PHE A 116 4.96 -4.78 -18.19
N SER A 117 4.03 -4.75 -17.26
CA SER A 117 3.13 -5.87 -16.97
C SER A 117 1.73 -5.40 -16.57
N GLU A 118 0.82 -6.33 -16.37
CA GLU A 118 -0.51 -6.09 -15.81
C GLU A 118 -0.63 -6.89 -14.50
N ILE A 119 -1.23 -6.28 -13.47
CA ILE A 119 -1.45 -7.00 -12.21
C ILE A 119 -2.56 -8.04 -12.38
N SER A 120 -2.32 -9.22 -11.87
CA SER A 120 -3.35 -10.25 -11.80
C SER A 120 -4.30 -9.99 -10.63
N TRP A 121 -5.61 -9.93 -10.90
CA TRP A 121 -6.61 -9.85 -9.84
C TRP A 121 -6.60 -11.07 -8.91
N ASN A 122 -6.10 -12.22 -9.37
CA ASN A 122 -5.88 -13.36 -8.48
C ASN A 122 -4.87 -13.07 -7.37
N GLU A 123 -3.84 -12.25 -7.63
CA GLU A 123 -2.91 -11.79 -6.59
C GLU A 123 -3.62 -10.88 -5.57
N VAL A 124 -4.45 -9.95 -6.05
CA VAL A 124 -5.24 -9.04 -5.20
C VAL A 124 -6.21 -9.84 -4.31
N GLU A 125 -6.92 -10.81 -4.87
CA GLU A 125 -7.85 -11.67 -4.11
C GLU A 125 -7.13 -12.53 -3.06
N LYS A 126 -5.93 -13.05 -3.33
CA LYS A 126 -5.11 -13.74 -2.31
C LYS A 126 -4.85 -12.84 -1.10
N PHE A 127 -4.50 -11.58 -1.34
CA PHE A 127 -4.31 -10.60 -0.26
C PHE A 127 -5.59 -10.30 0.51
N LYS A 128 -6.70 -10.16 -0.20
CA LYS A 128 -8.01 -9.96 0.40
C LYS A 128 -8.42 -11.13 1.31
N MET A 129 -8.16 -12.36 0.85
CA MET A 129 -8.41 -13.56 1.66
C MET A 129 -7.51 -13.61 2.90
N ARG A 130 -6.24 -13.22 2.77
CA ARG A 130 -5.32 -13.13 3.89
C ARG A 130 -5.79 -12.12 4.95
N LYS A 131 -6.24 -10.92 4.54
CA LYS A 131 -6.84 -9.92 5.44
C LYS A 131 -8.07 -10.47 6.15
N LYS A 132 -8.94 -11.20 5.44
CA LYS A 132 -10.09 -11.88 6.07
C LYS A 132 -9.64 -12.91 7.12
N ALA A 133 -8.61 -13.69 6.82
CA ALA A 133 -8.06 -14.67 7.77
C ALA A 133 -7.49 -14.00 9.02
N PHE A 134 -6.80 -12.86 8.88
CA PHE A 134 -6.35 -12.05 10.01
C PHE A 134 -7.51 -11.57 10.87
N LYS A 135 -8.58 -11.06 10.24
CA LYS A 135 -9.78 -10.61 10.95
C LYS A 135 -10.45 -11.75 11.72
N VAL A 136 -10.59 -12.91 11.11
CA VAL A 136 -11.14 -14.10 11.78
C VAL A 136 -10.28 -14.50 12.97
N ARG A 137 -8.95 -14.58 12.80
CA ARG A 137 -8.02 -14.89 13.87
C ARG A 137 -8.12 -13.89 15.03
N PHE A 138 -8.20 -12.61 14.74
CA PHE A 138 -8.39 -11.56 15.75
C PHE A 138 -9.72 -11.74 16.50
N LEU A 139 -10.81 -12.03 15.79
CA LEU A 139 -12.13 -12.20 16.42
C LEU A 139 -12.17 -13.40 17.35
N SER A 140 -11.52 -14.51 16.99
CA SER A 140 -11.50 -15.76 17.78
C SER A 140 -10.45 -15.79 18.89
N ALA A 141 -9.45 -14.90 18.88
CA ALA A 141 -8.38 -14.91 19.88
C ALA A 141 -8.79 -14.16 21.15
N ASP A 142 -8.50 -14.75 22.31
CA ASP A 142 -8.68 -14.13 23.62
C ASP A 142 -7.48 -13.25 24.00
N HIS A 143 -6.27 -13.66 23.59
CA HIS A 143 -5.02 -12.97 23.85
C HIS A 143 -4.48 -12.34 22.56
N ILE A 144 -4.29 -11.03 22.58
CA ILE A 144 -3.86 -10.22 21.44
C ILE A 144 -2.52 -9.57 21.76
N GLY A 145 -1.54 -9.71 20.88
CA GLY A 145 -0.31 -8.92 20.88
C GLY A 145 -0.49 -7.68 19.98
N LEU A 146 -0.33 -6.51 20.54
CA LEU A 146 -0.43 -5.24 19.84
C LEU A 146 0.95 -4.62 19.68
N LEU A 147 1.45 -4.59 18.46
CA LEU A 147 2.78 -4.10 18.09
C LEU A 147 2.72 -2.61 17.77
N VAL A 148 3.56 -1.83 18.44
CA VAL A 148 3.69 -0.38 18.25
C VAL A 148 5.13 -0.04 17.91
N SER A 149 5.38 0.52 16.73
CA SER A 149 6.72 0.94 16.34
C SER A 149 7.16 2.18 17.10
N THR A 150 8.43 2.21 17.50
CA THR A 150 9.07 3.40 18.08
C THR A 150 9.59 4.36 17.01
N LYS A 151 9.60 3.94 15.73
CA LYS A 151 10.07 4.77 14.62
C LYS A 151 9.18 5.97 14.40
N TRP A 152 9.81 7.10 14.17
CA TRP A 152 9.08 8.33 13.85
C TRP A 152 8.18 8.15 12.62
N GLY A 153 6.95 8.71 12.67
CA GLY A 153 5.94 8.55 11.61
C GLY A 153 5.19 7.21 11.64
N GLN A 154 5.62 6.26 12.49
CA GLN A 154 4.94 4.98 12.70
C GLN A 154 4.58 4.74 14.18
N LEU A 155 4.92 5.66 15.07
CA LEU A 155 4.56 5.62 16.49
C LEU A 155 3.10 6.07 16.65
N HIS A 156 2.20 5.12 16.71
CA HIS A 156 0.75 5.34 16.87
C HIS A 156 0.26 4.83 18.24
N LEU A 157 0.94 5.24 19.32
CA LEU A 157 0.65 4.76 20.68
C LEU A 157 -0.78 5.08 21.12
N ASP A 158 -1.26 6.30 20.86
CA ASP A 158 -2.63 6.70 21.23
C ASP A 158 -3.69 5.85 20.52
N GLN A 159 -3.45 5.51 19.24
CA GLN A 159 -4.32 4.60 18.50
C GLN A 159 -4.30 3.18 19.11
N ALA A 160 -3.11 2.71 19.47
CA ALA A 160 -2.92 1.42 20.12
C ALA A 160 -3.66 1.33 21.45
N LEU A 161 -3.53 2.34 22.31
CA LEU A 161 -4.21 2.37 23.61
C LEU A 161 -5.74 2.41 23.47
N LYS A 162 -6.27 3.20 22.54
CA LYS A 162 -7.71 3.21 22.22
C LYS A 162 -8.20 1.85 21.69
N PHE A 163 -7.39 1.19 20.87
CA PHE A 163 -7.71 -0.15 20.36
C PHE A 163 -7.71 -1.18 21.49
N LYS A 164 -6.70 -1.14 22.38
CA LYS A 164 -6.60 -1.97 23.57
C LYS A 164 -7.87 -1.84 24.41
N GLU A 165 -8.23 -0.62 24.81
CA GLU A 165 -9.44 -0.34 25.62
C GLU A 165 -10.73 -0.91 24.99
N LYS A 166 -10.91 -0.70 23.67
CA LYS A 166 -12.07 -1.21 22.94
C LYS A 166 -12.11 -2.74 22.89
N SER A 167 -10.95 -3.39 22.80
CA SER A 167 -10.83 -4.85 22.72
C SER A 167 -11.03 -5.49 24.09
N GLU A 168 -10.52 -4.87 25.16
CA GLU A 168 -10.70 -5.32 26.54
C GLU A 168 -12.18 -5.22 26.98
N LYS A 169 -12.94 -4.24 26.52
CA LYS A 169 -14.39 -4.17 26.69
C LYS A 169 -15.15 -5.34 26.03
N LYS A 170 -14.49 -6.05 25.10
CA LYS A 170 -14.99 -7.28 24.46
C LYS A 170 -14.37 -8.56 25.06
N ASN A 171 -13.92 -8.49 26.31
CA ASN A 171 -13.29 -9.59 27.06
C ASN A 171 -12.01 -10.16 26.45
N LYS A 172 -11.27 -9.37 25.65
CA LYS A 172 -9.96 -9.76 25.13
C LYS A 172 -8.86 -9.24 26.06
N LYS A 173 -7.76 -9.99 26.19
CA LYS A 173 -6.54 -9.55 26.87
C LYS A 173 -5.57 -8.99 25.84
N VAL A 174 -5.21 -7.71 25.95
CA VAL A 174 -4.35 -7.03 24.97
C VAL A 174 -3.03 -6.62 25.61
N TYR A 175 -1.93 -7.14 25.08
CA TYR A 175 -0.56 -6.83 25.48
C TYR A 175 0.07 -5.90 24.47
N VAL A 176 0.64 -4.78 24.93
CA VAL A 176 1.28 -3.79 24.05
C VAL A 176 2.77 -4.04 24.04
N PHE A 177 3.34 -4.23 22.86
CA PHE A 177 4.77 -4.42 22.64
C PHE A 177 5.32 -3.25 21.83
N LEU A 178 6.39 -2.67 22.31
CA LEU A 178 7.13 -1.64 21.56
C LEU A 178 8.27 -2.31 20.80
N PHE A 179 8.46 -1.91 19.55
CA PHE A 179 9.55 -2.42 18.71
C PHE A 179 10.18 -1.30 17.88
N ASP A 180 11.46 -1.37 17.66
CA ASP A 180 12.17 -0.54 16.69
C ASP A 180 12.34 -1.28 15.37
N GLU A 181 12.84 -2.51 15.41
CA GLU A 181 12.90 -3.42 14.27
C GLU A 181 12.00 -4.62 14.52
N PHE A 182 11.12 -4.88 13.56
CA PHE A 182 10.19 -6.01 13.65
C PHE A 182 10.92 -7.32 13.31
N GLN A 183 10.84 -8.26 14.24
CA GLN A 183 11.36 -9.64 14.10
C GLN A 183 10.24 -10.60 14.47
N GLU A 184 9.72 -11.33 13.47
CA GLU A 184 8.57 -12.23 13.67
C GLU A 184 8.87 -13.36 14.63
N GLU A 185 10.12 -13.84 14.66
CA GLU A 185 10.59 -14.94 15.51
C GLU A 185 10.42 -14.63 17.00
N GLN A 186 10.49 -13.35 17.39
CA GLN A 186 10.27 -12.96 18.79
C GLN A 186 8.84 -13.22 19.27
N MET A 187 7.88 -13.33 18.37
CA MET A 187 6.49 -13.64 18.75
C MET A 187 6.33 -15.06 19.30
N GLU A 188 7.22 -15.98 18.94
CA GLU A 188 7.22 -17.36 19.44
C GLU A 188 7.46 -17.44 20.96
N ASN A 189 8.05 -16.41 21.56
CA ASN A 189 8.22 -16.31 23.01
C ASN A 189 6.89 -16.13 23.78
N TRP A 190 5.79 -15.88 23.07
CA TRP A 190 4.48 -15.59 23.65
C TRP A 190 3.41 -16.54 23.06
N PRO A 191 3.49 -17.85 23.34
CA PRO A 191 2.65 -18.87 22.69
C PRO A 191 1.15 -18.74 23.03
N GLU A 192 0.80 -18.03 24.10
CA GLU A 192 -0.57 -17.73 24.48
C GLU A 192 -1.22 -16.67 23.56
N ILE A 193 -0.43 -15.81 22.90
CA ILE A 193 -0.93 -14.79 21.97
C ILE A 193 -1.24 -15.45 20.63
N LYS A 194 -2.52 -15.52 20.30
CA LYS A 194 -3.01 -16.16 19.06
C LYS A 194 -3.24 -15.20 17.91
N SER A 195 -3.28 -13.90 18.17
CA SER A 195 -3.40 -12.88 17.12
C SER A 195 -2.49 -11.70 17.40
N TRP A 196 -1.67 -11.37 16.41
CA TRP A 196 -0.79 -10.22 16.46
C TRP A 196 -1.31 -9.13 15.52
N VAL A 197 -1.35 -7.90 16.03
CA VAL A 197 -1.85 -6.72 15.31
C VAL A 197 -0.80 -5.62 15.41
N ASN A 198 -0.46 -4.96 14.31
CA ASN A 198 0.44 -3.82 14.32
C ASN A 198 -0.30 -2.51 14.02
N THR A 199 0.14 -1.43 14.64
CA THR A 199 -0.37 -0.06 14.39
C THR A 199 0.52 0.73 13.43
N ALA A 200 1.68 0.19 13.05
CA ALA A 200 2.68 0.87 12.27
C ALA A 200 2.34 0.87 10.76
N CYS A 201 2.93 -0.03 10.03
CA CYS A 201 2.81 -0.08 8.57
C CYS A 201 2.03 -1.33 8.14
N PRO A 202 1.03 -1.22 7.24
CA PRO A 202 0.36 -2.38 6.68
C PRO A 202 1.33 -3.33 5.93
N GLY A 203 2.51 -2.83 5.53
CA GLY A 203 3.56 -3.64 4.90
C GLY A 203 4.12 -4.76 5.77
N ILE A 204 4.09 -4.62 7.10
CA ILE A 204 4.53 -5.69 8.02
C ILE A 204 3.71 -6.97 7.82
N GLY A 205 2.41 -6.84 7.56
CA GLY A 205 1.53 -7.99 7.33
C GLY A 205 1.66 -8.67 5.96
N LEU A 206 2.54 -8.18 5.08
CA LEU A 206 2.74 -8.79 3.75
C LEU A 206 3.37 -10.16 3.83
N ASP A 207 4.48 -10.24 4.54
CA ASP A 207 5.33 -11.43 4.62
C ASP A 207 5.33 -12.06 6.01
N SER A 208 4.51 -11.54 6.94
CA SER A 208 4.39 -12.01 8.32
C SER A 208 2.98 -12.46 8.67
N SER A 209 2.82 -13.09 9.83
CA SER A 209 1.52 -13.50 10.39
C SER A 209 0.78 -12.38 11.14
N VAL A 210 1.26 -11.14 11.06
CA VAL A 210 0.76 -9.97 11.79
C VAL A 210 -0.28 -9.21 10.98
N ALA A 211 -1.45 -8.95 11.56
CA ALA A 211 -2.47 -8.10 10.97
C ALA A 211 -2.11 -6.62 11.06
N TRP A 212 -2.55 -5.81 10.12
CA TRP A 212 -2.59 -4.37 10.31
C TRP A 212 -3.88 -3.97 11.04
N ILE A 213 -3.80 -2.99 11.95
CA ILE A 213 -4.94 -2.55 12.76
C ILE A 213 -6.17 -2.16 11.91
N GLY A 214 -5.95 -1.54 10.74
CA GLY A 214 -7.03 -1.19 9.80
C GLY A 214 -7.74 -2.39 9.17
N ASP A 215 -7.17 -3.59 9.24
CA ASP A 215 -7.78 -4.81 8.69
C ASP A 215 -8.68 -5.54 9.70
N VAL A 216 -8.59 -5.19 10.99
CA VAL A 216 -9.30 -5.89 12.08
C VAL A 216 -10.35 -5.04 12.80
N ILE A 217 -10.32 -3.72 12.60
CA ILE A 217 -11.33 -2.78 13.13
C ILE A 217 -12.67 -2.92 12.40
#